data_752c9c1cc60d7ff7a2375259dc91f753
#
_entry.id   752c9c1cc60d7ff7a2375259dc91f753
#
_cell.length_a   1.000
_cell.length_b   1.000
_cell.length_c   1.000
_cell.angle_alpha   90.00
_cell.angle_beta   90.00
_cell.angle_gamma   90.00
#
_symmetry.space_group_name_H-M   'P 1'
#
loop_
_entity.id
_entity.type
_entity.pdbx_description
1 polymer ?
#
loop_
_entity_poly.entity_id
_entity_poly.type
_entity_poly.pdbx_seq_one_letter_code
_entity_poly.pdbx_strand_id
1 'polypeptide(L)' 'MTLQRITVNPEIFGGRSCIRGMRFPVSRILGLLAAGETPESILKSYPYLEKEDIQESLNYAALLADEQIIEFAS' A
#
# COMPACT_ATOMS: atom_id res chain seq x y z
N MET A 1 8.39 -11.52 7.39
CA MET A 1 8.61 -10.68 6.19
C MET A 1 8.96 -9.26 6.63
N THR A 2 10.01 -8.71 6.08
CA THR A 2 10.42 -7.35 6.38
C THR A 2 9.93 -6.43 5.27
N LEU A 3 9.17 -5.40 5.64
CA LEU A 3 8.65 -4.42 4.70
C LEU A 3 9.58 -3.21 4.71
N GLN A 4 10.45 -3.13 3.72
CA GLN A 4 11.49 -2.10 3.67
C GLN A 4 11.04 -0.80 3.01
N ARG A 5 9.98 -0.86 2.22
CA ARG A 5 9.49 0.28 1.44
C ARG A 5 8.33 1.00 2.11
N ILE A 6 7.78 0.42 3.17
CA ILE A 6 6.64 1.01 3.88
C ILE A 6 7.15 1.62 5.17
N THR A 7 6.89 2.90 5.36
CA THR A 7 7.37 3.67 6.49
C THR A 7 6.22 4.30 7.23
N VAL A 8 6.41 4.53 8.53
CA VAL A 8 5.45 5.23 9.37
C VAL A 8 6.17 6.38 10.03
N ASN A 9 5.68 7.60 9.80
CA ASN A 9 6.21 8.80 10.43
C ASN A 9 5.04 9.54 11.07
N PRO A 10 5.05 9.74 12.41
CA PRO A 10 3.94 10.41 13.08
C PRO A 10 3.64 11.81 12.55
N GLU A 11 4.62 12.45 11.92
CA GLU A 11 4.47 13.79 11.37
C GLU A 11 3.88 13.79 9.96
N ILE A 12 3.74 12.62 9.34
CA ILE A 12 3.16 12.49 8.00
C ILE A 12 1.81 11.79 8.12
N PHE A 13 0.76 12.50 7.79
CA PHE A 13 -0.62 11.99 7.81
C PHE A 13 -0.98 11.29 9.13
N GLY A 14 -0.49 11.82 10.26
CA GLY A 14 -0.81 11.28 11.57
C GLY A 14 -0.29 9.87 11.82
N GLY A 15 0.81 9.49 11.15
CA GLY A 15 1.41 8.17 11.33
C GLY A 15 0.86 7.11 10.40
N ARG A 16 0.17 7.51 9.33
CA ARG A 16 -0.33 6.56 8.33
C ARG A 16 0.84 5.93 7.56
N SER A 17 0.69 4.65 7.20
CA SER A 17 1.70 3.95 6.42
C SER A 17 1.87 4.59 5.05
N CYS A 18 3.09 4.90 4.69
CA CYS A 18 3.44 5.58 3.44
C CYS A 18 4.57 4.86 2.72
N ILE A 19 4.79 5.23 1.47
CA ILE A 19 5.82 4.64 0.62
C ILE A 19 7.13 5.41 0.81
N ARG A 20 8.17 4.73 1.26
CA ARG A 20 9.57 5.20 1.33
C ARG A 20 9.71 6.62 1.91
N GLY A 21 8.99 6.91 2.99
CA GLY A 21 9.06 8.22 3.63
C GLY A 21 8.39 9.36 2.87
N MET A 22 7.78 9.08 1.73
CA MET A 22 7.08 10.07 0.93
C MET A 22 5.68 10.33 1.49
N ARG A 23 5.09 11.45 1.11
CA ARG A 23 3.70 11.74 1.43
C ARG A 23 2.77 11.03 0.44
N PHE A 24 2.94 9.71 0.37
CA PHE A 24 2.14 8.87 -0.50
C PHE A 24 1.65 7.68 0.32
N PRO A 25 0.40 7.70 0.79
CA PRO A 25 -0.10 6.62 1.64
C PRO A 25 -0.24 5.31 0.89
N VAL A 26 0.07 4.21 1.56
CA VAL A 26 -0.14 2.87 1.00
C VAL A 26 -1.62 2.69 0.61
N SER A 27 -2.54 3.25 1.39
CA SER A 27 -3.97 3.16 1.09
C SER A 27 -4.34 3.76 -0.27
N ARG A 28 -3.57 4.72 -0.78
CA ARG A 28 -3.83 5.27 -2.11
C ARG A 28 -3.54 4.24 -3.19
N ILE A 29 -2.42 3.52 -3.07
CA ILE A 29 -2.11 2.44 -4.02
C ILE A 29 -3.20 1.38 -3.98
N LEU A 30 -3.56 0.94 -2.78
CA LEU A 30 -4.59 -0.09 -2.62
C LEU A 30 -5.94 0.37 -3.16
N GLY A 31 -6.30 1.63 -2.93
CA GLY A 31 -7.54 2.20 -3.46
C GLY A 31 -7.57 2.27 -4.98
N LEU A 32 -6.43 2.63 -5.60
CA LEU A 32 -6.33 2.67 -7.05
C LEU A 32 -6.49 1.27 -7.66
N LEU A 33 -5.83 0.27 -7.05
CA LEU A 33 -5.99 -1.10 -7.50
C LEU A 33 -7.42 -1.59 -7.33
N ALA A 34 -8.05 -1.25 -6.20
CA ALA A 34 -9.44 -1.62 -5.95
C ALA A 34 -10.40 -0.97 -6.95
N ALA A 35 -10.03 0.20 -7.46
CA ALA A 35 -10.82 0.90 -8.47
C ALA A 35 -10.59 0.38 -9.89
N GLY A 36 -9.74 -0.62 -10.05
CA GLY A 36 -9.47 -1.24 -11.35
C GLY A 36 -8.24 -0.72 -12.07
N GLU A 37 -7.45 0.15 -11.45
CA GLU A 37 -6.19 0.59 -12.03
C GLU A 37 -5.19 -0.56 -12.05
N THR A 38 -4.37 -0.59 -13.09
CA THR A 38 -3.31 -1.59 -13.18
C THR A 38 -2.02 -1.05 -12.60
N PRO A 39 -1.08 -1.93 -12.19
CA PRO A 39 0.25 -1.45 -11.78
C PRO A 39 0.90 -0.57 -12.83
N GLU A 40 0.75 -0.91 -14.10
CA GLU A 40 1.31 -0.13 -15.21
C GLU A 40 0.73 1.28 -15.25
N SER A 41 -0.59 1.41 -15.11
CA SER A 41 -1.23 2.73 -15.13
C SER A 41 -0.86 3.56 -13.91
N ILE A 42 -0.70 2.92 -12.75
CA ILE A 42 -0.28 3.61 -11.53
C ILE A 42 1.13 4.16 -11.71
N LEU A 43 2.06 3.36 -12.23
CA LEU A 43 3.43 3.78 -12.46
C LEU A 43 3.52 4.89 -13.49
N LYS A 44 2.64 4.86 -14.48
CA LYS A 44 2.58 5.92 -15.49
C LYS A 44 2.10 7.24 -14.90
N SER A 45 1.12 7.18 -14.00
CA SER A 45 0.58 8.37 -13.34
C SER A 45 1.51 8.92 -12.27
N TYR A 46 2.27 8.05 -11.62
CA TYR A 46 3.16 8.41 -10.52
C TYR A 46 4.56 7.86 -10.81
N PRO A 47 5.32 8.50 -11.72
CA PRO A 47 6.58 7.93 -12.22
C PRO A 47 7.68 7.82 -11.17
N TYR A 48 7.54 8.46 -10.00
CA TYR A 48 8.49 8.30 -8.90
C TYR A 48 8.24 7.03 -8.10
N LEU A 49 7.13 6.33 -8.33
CA LEU A 49 6.89 5.03 -7.72
C LEU A 49 7.61 3.95 -8.52
N GLU A 50 7.88 2.83 -7.84
CA GLU A 50 8.49 1.66 -8.44
C GLU A 50 7.52 0.48 -8.32
N LYS A 51 7.65 -0.49 -9.20
CA LYS A 51 6.71 -1.63 -9.16
C LYS A 51 6.82 -2.39 -7.86
N GLU A 52 8.00 -2.39 -7.23
CA GLU A 52 8.21 -3.02 -5.92
C GLU A 52 7.42 -2.31 -4.82
N ASP A 53 7.16 -1.01 -4.98
CA ASP A 53 6.32 -0.28 -4.05
C ASP A 53 4.89 -0.82 -4.06
N ILE A 54 4.39 -1.11 -5.25
CA ILE A 54 3.04 -1.68 -5.43
C ILE A 54 3.00 -3.09 -4.87
N GLN A 55 4.01 -3.90 -5.17
CA GLN A 55 4.07 -5.28 -4.68
C GLN A 55 4.11 -5.31 -3.15
N GLU A 56 4.93 -4.46 -2.55
CA GLU A 56 5.04 -4.44 -1.10
C GLU A 56 3.77 -3.91 -0.43
N SER A 57 3.06 -3.00 -1.09
CA SER A 57 1.77 -2.52 -0.60
C SER A 57 0.75 -3.67 -0.56
N LEU A 58 0.76 -4.53 -1.57
CA LEU A 58 -0.10 -5.72 -1.59
C LEU A 58 0.30 -6.70 -0.51
N ASN A 59 1.59 -6.91 -0.30
CA ASN A 59 2.08 -7.78 0.77
C ASN A 59 1.65 -7.26 2.14
N TYR A 60 1.72 -5.96 2.33
CA TYR A 60 1.29 -5.32 3.57
C TYR A 60 -0.20 -5.53 3.81
N ALA A 61 -1.01 -5.35 2.77
CA ALA A 61 -2.45 -5.57 2.87
C ALA A 61 -2.76 -7.03 3.22
N ALA A 62 -2.02 -7.97 2.62
CA ALA A 62 -2.20 -9.39 2.89
C ALA A 62 -1.87 -9.72 4.34
N LEU A 63 -0.80 -9.12 4.89
CA LEU A 63 -0.44 -9.32 6.30
C LEU A 63 -1.52 -8.79 7.23
N LEU A 64 -2.07 -7.62 6.93
CA LEU A 64 -3.14 -7.05 7.74
C LEU A 64 -4.40 -7.91 7.69
N ALA A 65 -4.73 -8.44 6.52
CA ALA A 65 -5.89 -9.30 6.35
C ALA A 65 -5.72 -10.62 7.11
N ASP A 66 -4.51 -11.16 7.15
CA ASP A 66 -4.20 -12.41 7.80
C ASP A 66 -4.33 -12.33 9.33
N GLU A 67 -4.14 -11.16 9.90
CA GLU A 67 -4.26 -10.95 11.33
C GLU A 67 -5.71 -10.92 11.82
N GLN A 68 -6.65 -10.87 10.91
CA GLN A 68 -8.07 -10.74 11.26
C GLN A 68 -8.80 -12.02 10.94
N ILE A 69 -9.48 -12.56 11.97
CA ILE A 69 -10.37 -13.68 11.78
C ILE A 69 -11.74 -13.10 11.41
N ILE A 70 -12.11 -13.28 10.16
CA ILE A 70 -13.39 -12.79 9.66
C ILE A 70 -14.26 -13.99 9.33
N GLU A 71 -15.44 -14.07 9.97
CA GLU A 71 -16.41 -15.07 9.61
C GLU A 71 -17.34 -14.48 8.56
N PHE A 72 -17.34 -15.11 7.40
CA PHE A 72 -18.25 -14.72 6.34
C PHE A 72 -19.52 -15.57 6.41
N ALA A 73 -20.66 -14.93 6.32
CA ALA A 73 -21.91 -15.65 6.14
C ALA A 73 -21.86 -16.32 4.78
N SER A 74 -21.95 -17.60 4.75
CA SER A 74 -21.91 -18.37 3.51
C SER A 74 -23.32 -18.57 2.95
#